data_3edbaf849cd9631e44f9f990cb5fa175
#
_entry.id   3edbaf849cd9631e44f9f990cb5fa175
#
_cell.length_a   1.000
_cell.length_b   1.000
_cell.length_c   1.000
_cell.angle_alpha   90.00
_cell.angle_beta   90.00
_cell.angle_gamma   90.00
#
_symmetry.space_group_name_H-M   'P 1'
#
loop_
_entity.id
_entity.type
_entity.pdbx_description
1 polymer ?
#
loop_
_entity_poly.entity_id
_entity_poly.type
_entity_poly.pdbx_seq_one_letter_code
_entity_poly.pdbx_strand_id
1 'polypeptide(L)'
;MLILMAGLPGTGKTTLSRALAAELGGIVIDKDQIRAALFDPPDIEYSTEQDEFCMRVMLKVAGYLFRKDSARKVFLDGLTFSRAYQLRRATGYANALGQPWRILECVCSDETARKRLQSDPEHPARNRDFDLYVAVKQKFEEIVLPKAVIDTDQPLEDCVEQAMNSLGEEAV
;
A
#
# COMPACT_ATOMS: atom_id res chain seq x y z
N MET A 1 -6.41 12.63 5.26
CA MET A 1 -6.32 12.02 3.90
C MET A 1 -5.87 10.57 4.01
N LEU A 2 -6.54 9.64 3.32
CA LEU A 2 -6.14 8.23 3.19
C LEU A 2 -5.35 8.02 1.90
N ILE A 3 -4.15 7.45 1.97
CA ILE A 3 -3.29 7.18 0.81
C ILE A 3 -3.14 5.65 0.67
N LEU A 4 -3.53 5.11 -0.48
CA LEU A 4 -3.48 3.67 -0.79
C LEU A 4 -2.24 3.39 -1.64
N MET A 5 -1.31 2.59 -1.10
CA MET A 5 -0.09 2.18 -1.80
C MET A 5 -0.38 0.92 -2.61
N ALA A 6 -0.66 1.07 -3.90
CA ALA A 6 -0.98 -0.02 -4.82
C ALA A 6 0.24 -0.46 -5.64
N GLY A 7 0.20 -1.67 -6.18
CA GLY A 7 1.25 -2.23 -7.05
C GLY A 7 1.71 -3.63 -6.64
N LEU A 8 2.44 -4.28 -7.51
CA LEU A 8 2.93 -5.66 -7.33
C LEU A 8 3.92 -5.80 -6.17
N PRO A 9 4.21 -7.00 -5.67
CA PRO A 9 5.32 -7.24 -4.75
C PRO A 9 6.64 -6.74 -5.34
N GLY A 10 7.54 -6.15 -4.54
CA GLY A 10 8.85 -5.67 -5.02
C GLY A 10 8.83 -4.31 -5.74
N THR A 11 7.67 -3.67 -5.94
CA THR A 11 7.57 -2.35 -6.61
C THR A 11 7.88 -1.15 -5.72
N GLY A 12 8.50 -1.31 -4.55
CA GLY A 12 8.98 -0.18 -3.75
C GLY A 12 7.93 0.57 -2.93
N LYS A 13 6.69 0.09 -2.83
CA LYS A 13 5.59 0.71 -2.06
C LYS A 13 6.00 1.13 -0.64
N THR A 14 6.58 0.20 0.10
CA THR A 14 6.98 0.42 1.50
C THR A 14 8.08 1.46 1.65
N THR A 15 9.04 1.47 0.74
CA THR A 15 10.11 2.48 0.74
C THR A 15 9.52 3.86 0.47
N LEU A 16 8.67 3.97 -0.55
CA LEU A 16 8.03 5.23 -0.91
C LEU A 16 7.06 5.71 0.18
N SER A 17 6.22 4.82 0.73
CA SER A 17 5.25 5.20 1.78
C SER A 17 5.95 5.72 3.04
N ARG A 18 7.08 5.12 3.44
CA ARG A 18 7.87 5.58 4.58
C ARG A 18 8.53 6.92 4.33
N ALA A 19 9.10 7.13 3.13
CA ALA A 19 9.69 8.41 2.76
C ALA A 19 8.63 9.52 2.76
N LEU A 20 7.49 9.31 2.10
CA LEU A 20 6.38 10.27 2.09
C LEU A 20 5.81 10.54 3.49
N ALA A 21 5.68 9.51 4.33
CA ALA A 21 5.20 9.69 5.69
C ALA A 21 6.16 10.53 6.52
N ALA A 22 7.48 10.38 6.35
CA ALA A 22 8.47 11.20 7.02
C ALA A 22 8.37 12.68 6.58
N GLU A 23 8.27 12.95 5.28
CA GLU A 23 8.15 14.31 4.73
C GLU A 23 6.84 15.00 5.13
N LEU A 24 5.73 14.25 5.16
CA LEU A 24 4.39 14.80 5.37
C LEU A 24 3.92 14.74 6.83
N GLY A 25 4.72 14.22 7.75
CA GLY A 25 4.29 13.95 9.13
C GLY A 25 3.14 12.93 9.20
N GLY A 26 3.13 11.97 8.27
CA GLY A 26 2.09 10.95 8.14
C GLY A 26 2.38 9.69 8.95
N ILE A 27 1.47 8.73 8.87
CA ILE A 27 1.59 7.40 9.52
C ILE A 27 1.40 6.32 8.46
N VAL A 28 2.28 5.32 8.47
CA VAL A 28 2.15 4.11 7.66
C VAL A 28 1.48 3.01 8.50
N ILE A 29 0.40 2.46 7.99
CA ILE A 29 -0.25 1.26 8.52
C ILE A 29 0.09 0.12 7.56
N ASP A 30 0.96 -0.78 7.98
CA ASP A 30 1.49 -1.88 7.18
C ASP A 30 0.74 -3.19 7.51
N LYS A 31 0.15 -3.81 6.49
CA LYS A 31 -0.62 -5.05 6.61
C LYS A 31 0.22 -6.20 7.17
N ASP A 32 1.46 -6.32 6.73
CA ASP A 32 2.29 -7.46 7.11
C ASP A 32 2.79 -7.33 8.55
N GLN A 33 3.01 -6.09 9.03
CA GLN A 33 3.27 -5.83 10.46
C GLN A 33 2.02 -6.13 11.31
N ILE A 34 0.83 -5.73 10.86
CA ILE A 34 -0.42 -6.05 11.55
C ILE A 34 -0.62 -7.57 11.63
N ARG A 35 -0.41 -8.29 10.51
CA ARG A 35 -0.49 -9.75 10.51
C ARG A 35 0.45 -10.36 11.53
N ALA A 36 1.72 -9.98 11.52
CA ALA A 36 2.73 -10.49 12.44
C ALA A 36 2.44 -10.15 13.92
N ALA A 37 1.72 -9.05 14.20
CA ALA A 37 1.34 -8.67 15.54
C ALA A 37 0.08 -9.38 16.06
N LEU A 38 -0.78 -9.88 15.16
CA LEU A 38 -2.07 -10.49 15.52
C LEU A 38 -2.05 -12.01 15.50
N PHE A 39 -1.15 -12.62 14.75
CA PHE A 39 -1.10 -14.07 14.54
C PHE A 39 0.28 -14.61 14.91
N ASP A 40 0.31 -15.70 15.65
CA ASP A 40 1.52 -16.46 15.88
C ASP A 40 2.00 -17.10 14.56
N PRO A 41 3.32 -17.37 14.39
CA PRO A 41 3.87 -17.90 13.13
C PRO A 41 3.14 -19.12 12.55
N PRO A 42 2.64 -20.09 13.34
CA PRO A 42 1.88 -21.23 12.81
C PRO A 42 0.51 -20.85 12.22
N ASP A 43 -0.07 -19.71 12.63
CA ASP A 43 -1.39 -19.26 12.22
C ASP A 43 -1.35 -18.25 11.06
N ILE A 44 -0.14 -17.96 10.54
CA ILE A 44 0.02 -17.08 9.38
C ILE A 44 -0.23 -17.86 8.10
N GLU A 45 -1.31 -17.54 7.38
CA GLU A 45 -1.77 -18.27 6.20
C GLU A 45 -1.43 -17.59 4.86
N TYR A 46 -1.23 -16.28 4.83
CA TYR A 46 -1.16 -15.47 3.60
C TYR A 46 -2.36 -15.68 2.66
N SER A 47 -3.51 -16.07 3.21
CA SER A 47 -4.76 -16.28 2.47
C SER A 47 -5.45 -14.94 2.18
N THR A 48 -6.35 -14.95 1.18
CA THR A 48 -7.21 -13.79 0.90
C THR A 48 -8.07 -13.43 2.11
N GLU A 49 -8.54 -14.43 2.87
CA GLU A 49 -9.35 -14.21 4.07
C GLU A 49 -8.55 -13.47 5.15
N GLN A 50 -7.31 -13.89 5.40
CA GLN A 50 -6.45 -13.23 6.38
C GLN A 50 -6.01 -11.84 5.91
N ASP A 51 -5.76 -11.66 4.61
CA ASP A 51 -5.51 -10.33 4.01
C ASP A 51 -6.68 -9.39 4.23
N GLU A 52 -7.90 -9.85 4.02
CA GLU A 52 -9.10 -9.05 4.25
C GLU A 52 -9.34 -8.75 5.72
N PHE A 53 -9.02 -9.69 6.61
CA PHE A 53 -9.08 -9.45 8.05
C PHE A 53 -8.11 -8.32 8.45
N CYS A 54 -6.84 -8.41 8.03
CA CYS A 54 -5.84 -7.38 8.29
C CYS A 54 -6.27 -6.03 7.70
N MET A 55 -6.80 -6.00 6.49
CA MET A 55 -7.31 -4.78 5.86
C MET A 55 -8.43 -4.13 6.69
N ARG A 56 -9.36 -4.92 7.24
CA ARG A 56 -10.40 -4.38 8.14
C ARG A 56 -9.80 -3.75 9.40
N VAL A 57 -8.76 -4.36 9.96
CA VAL A 57 -8.04 -3.78 11.11
C VAL A 57 -7.36 -2.47 10.73
N MET A 58 -6.64 -2.44 9.60
CA MET A 58 -6.00 -1.22 9.07
C MET A 58 -7.00 -0.07 8.94
N LEU A 59 -8.15 -0.32 8.34
CA LEU A 59 -9.21 0.68 8.16
C LEU A 59 -9.77 1.17 9.51
N LYS A 60 -9.98 0.28 10.48
CA LYS A 60 -10.39 0.68 11.84
C LYS A 60 -9.37 1.57 12.53
N VAL A 61 -8.06 1.24 12.38
CA VAL A 61 -6.98 2.08 12.92
C VAL A 61 -6.98 3.44 12.23
N ALA A 62 -7.06 3.49 10.89
CA ALA A 62 -7.14 4.74 10.14
C ALA A 62 -8.34 5.60 10.61
N GLY A 63 -9.52 5.00 10.74
CA GLY A 63 -10.71 5.71 11.25
C GLY A 63 -10.56 6.24 12.67
N TYR A 64 -9.87 5.50 13.55
CA TYR A 64 -9.56 6.00 14.88
C TYR A 64 -8.63 7.23 14.81
N LEU A 65 -7.60 7.17 13.98
CA LEU A 65 -6.65 8.27 13.80
C LEU A 65 -7.32 9.52 13.24
N PHE A 66 -8.20 9.39 12.24
CA PHE A 66 -8.93 10.51 11.64
C PHE A 66 -9.91 11.18 12.63
N ARG A 67 -10.51 10.41 13.53
CA ARG A 67 -11.35 11.00 14.61
C ARG A 67 -10.54 11.82 15.61
N LYS A 68 -9.26 11.51 15.80
CA LYS A 68 -8.36 12.27 16.67
C LYS A 68 -7.79 13.51 15.99
N ASP A 69 -7.51 13.38 14.69
CA ASP A 69 -6.95 14.46 13.87
C ASP A 69 -7.34 14.21 12.40
N SER A 70 -8.34 14.94 11.93
CA SER A 70 -8.85 14.80 10.55
C SER A 70 -7.87 15.28 9.48
N ALA A 71 -6.88 16.09 9.84
CA ALA A 71 -5.85 16.57 8.91
C ALA A 71 -4.74 15.55 8.67
N ARG A 72 -4.69 14.48 9.47
CA ARG A 72 -3.65 13.45 9.40
C ARG A 72 -3.59 12.78 8.04
N LYS A 73 -2.37 12.43 7.61
CA LYS A 73 -2.11 11.62 6.43
C LYS A 73 -1.85 10.19 6.86
N VAL A 74 -2.62 9.24 6.32
CA VAL A 74 -2.53 7.81 6.68
C VAL A 74 -2.29 7.02 5.43
N PHE A 75 -1.16 6.33 5.37
CA PHE A 75 -0.76 5.45 4.28
C PHE A 75 -1.16 4.02 4.61
N LEU A 76 -1.91 3.35 3.71
CA LEU A 76 -2.16 1.91 3.79
C LEU A 76 -1.16 1.19 2.89
N ASP A 77 -0.26 0.44 3.50
CA ASP A 77 0.81 -0.31 2.83
C ASP A 77 0.67 -1.83 3.06
N GLY A 78 1.48 -2.62 2.36
CA GLY A 78 1.50 -4.08 2.47
C GLY A 78 0.38 -4.79 1.68
N LEU A 79 -0.53 -4.06 1.05
CA LEU A 79 -1.53 -4.59 0.11
C LEU A 79 -1.07 -4.32 -1.33
N THR A 80 -1.39 -5.25 -2.24
CA THR A 80 -1.17 -5.03 -3.67
C THR A 80 -2.27 -4.21 -4.31
N PHE A 81 -3.46 -4.22 -3.69
CA PHE A 81 -4.70 -3.67 -4.28
C PHE A 81 -4.96 -4.23 -5.68
N SER A 82 -4.64 -5.51 -5.87
CA SER A 82 -4.77 -6.21 -7.15
C SER A 82 -6.21 -6.51 -7.56
N ARG A 83 -7.18 -6.19 -6.72
CA ARG A 83 -8.61 -6.42 -6.96
C ARG A 83 -9.41 -5.14 -6.74
N ALA A 84 -10.28 -4.83 -7.69
CA ALA A 84 -11.11 -3.62 -7.65
C ALA A 84 -11.96 -3.49 -6.38
N TYR A 85 -12.42 -4.61 -5.80
CA TYR A 85 -13.21 -4.58 -4.56
C TYR A 85 -12.40 -4.09 -3.35
N GLN A 86 -11.08 -4.34 -3.31
CA GLN A 86 -10.19 -3.88 -2.22
C GLN A 86 -10.12 -2.35 -2.23
N LEU A 87 -9.92 -1.77 -3.41
CA LEU A 87 -9.91 -0.31 -3.58
C LEU A 87 -11.28 0.29 -3.23
N ARG A 88 -12.38 -0.28 -3.76
CA ARG A 88 -13.73 0.19 -3.44
C ARG A 88 -14.02 0.15 -1.93
N ARG A 89 -13.55 -0.87 -1.22
CA ARG A 89 -13.71 -0.96 0.24
C ARG A 89 -12.94 0.15 0.95
N ALA A 90 -11.69 0.40 0.59
CA ALA A 90 -10.86 1.41 1.24
C ALA A 90 -11.35 2.83 0.94
N THR A 91 -11.65 3.14 -0.33
CA THR A 91 -12.16 4.46 -0.73
C THR A 91 -13.57 4.71 -0.19
N GLY A 92 -14.44 3.69 -0.19
CA GLY A 92 -15.77 3.77 0.42
C GLY A 92 -15.71 4.04 1.93
N TYR A 93 -14.74 3.43 2.62
CA TYR A 93 -14.53 3.70 4.04
C TYR A 93 -14.06 5.14 4.28
N ALA A 94 -13.12 5.65 3.46
CA ALA A 94 -12.66 7.03 3.54
C ALA A 94 -13.83 8.01 3.29
N ASN A 95 -14.62 7.78 2.24
CA ASN A 95 -15.80 8.58 1.91
C ASN A 95 -16.82 8.62 3.06
N ALA A 96 -17.08 7.47 3.70
CA ALA A 96 -17.99 7.40 4.85
C ALA A 96 -17.49 8.21 6.06
N LEU A 97 -16.19 8.49 6.15
CA LEU A 97 -15.58 9.34 7.17
C LEU A 97 -15.40 10.80 6.73
N GLY A 98 -15.83 11.16 5.51
CA GLY A 98 -15.57 12.50 4.94
C GLY A 98 -14.07 12.76 4.71
N GLN A 99 -13.27 11.72 4.52
CA GLN A 99 -11.83 11.84 4.30
C GLN A 99 -11.49 11.77 2.81
N PRO A 100 -10.69 12.70 2.29
CA PRO A 100 -10.14 12.57 0.96
C PRO A 100 -9.20 11.37 0.88
N TRP A 101 -9.12 10.78 -0.31
CA TRP A 101 -8.22 9.65 -0.56
C TRP A 101 -7.43 9.84 -1.85
N ARG A 102 -6.32 9.13 -1.96
CA ARG A 102 -5.45 9.05 -3.14
C ARG A 102 -4.97 7.61 -3.31
N ILE A 103 -4.71 7.24 -4.56
CA ILE A 103 -4.07 5.97 -4.91
C ILE A 103 -2.73 6.30 -5.56
N LEU A 104 -1.65 5.75 -4.99
CA LEU A 104 -0.31 5.76 -5.58
C LEU A 104 -0.02 4.33 -6.07
N GLU A 105 -0.01 4.13 -7.39
CA GLU A 105 0.35 2.86 -8.00
C GLU A 105 1.84 2.85 -8.29
N CYS A 106 2.60 2.09 -7.49
CA CYS A 106 4.04 1.90 -7.70
C CYS A 106 4.26 0.82 -8.75
N VAL A 107 5.02 1.17 -9.78
CA VAL A 107 5.44 0.26 -10.86
C VAL A 107 6.96 0.21 -10.95
N CYS A 108 7.49 -0.86 -11.51
CA CYS A 108 8.89 -0.98 -11.91
C CYS A 108 9.04 -2.09 -12.94
N SER A 109 10.23 -2.23 -13.52
CA SER A 109 10.56 -3.36 -14.41
C SER A 109 10.53 -4.70 -13.67
N ASP A 110 10.24 -5.78 -14.40
CA ASP A 110 10.26 -7.14 -13.83
C ASP A 110 11.66 -7.51 -13.29
N GLU A 111 12.70 -6.98 -13.91
CA GLU A 111 14.09 -7.16 -13.48
C GLU A 111 14.35 -6.52 -12.11
N THR A 112 13.92 -5.27 -11.93
CA THR A 112 14.03 -4.55 -10.66
C THR A 112 13.21 -5.24 -9.56
N ALA A 113 11.97 -5.64 -9.85
CA ALA A 113 11.15 -6.37 -8.90
C ALA A 113 11.82 -7.67 -8.46
N ARG A 114 12.37 -8.45 -9.40
CA ARG A 114 13.10 -9.69 -9.11
C ARG A 114 14.30 -9.45 -8.19
N LYS A 115 15.15 -8.48 -8.52
CA LYS A 115 16.33 -8.13 -7.70
C LYS A 115 15.94 -7.74 -6.28
N ARG A 116 14.92 -6.88 -6.13
CA ARG A 116 14.44 -6.42 -4.81
C ARG A 116 13.86 -7.57 -3.97
N LEU A 117 13.08 -8.46 -4.58
CA LEU A 117 12.51 -9.61 -3.88
C LEU A 117 13.58 -10.60 -3.41
N GLN A 118 14.67 -10.76 -4.16
CA GLN A 118 15.81 -11.61 -3.77
C GLN A 118 16.68 -10.99 -2.68
N SER A 119 16.74 -9.67 -2.60
CA SER A 119 17.62 -8.95 -1.65
C SER A 119 16.99 -8.63 -0.30
N ASP A 120 15.73 -8.99 -0.06
CA ASP A 120 14.97 -8.67 1.17
C ASP A 120 14.50 -9.95 1.92
N PRO A 121 15.45 -10.76 2.45
CA PRO A 121 15.12 -12.00 3.14
C PRO A 121 14.47 -11.80 4.52
N GLU A 122 14.58 -10.60 5.09
CA GLU A 122 14.04 -10.27 6.42
C GLU A 122 12.65 -9.63 6.38
N HIS A 123 12.02 -9.58 5.18
CA HIS A 123 10.68 -9.02 5.06
C HIS A 123 9.67 -9.79 5.93
N PRO A 124 8.73 -9.10 6.63
CA PRO A 124 7.72 -9.75 7.48
C PRO A 124 6.88 -10.80 6.75
N ALA A 125 6.59 -10.61 5.46
CA ALA A 125 5.92 -11.60 4.62
C ALA A 125 6.93 -12.58 4.02
N ARG A 126 7.02 -13.78 4.59
CA ARG A 126 8.00 -14.83 4.22
C ARG A 126 7.73 -15.50 2.88
N ASN A 127 6.52 -15.37 2.33
CA ASN A 127 6.12 -15.94 1.03
C ASN A 127 6.41 -15.01 -0.15
N ARG A 128 7.22 -13.98 0.03
CA ARG A 128 7.45 -12.91 -0.92
C ARG A 128 8.61 -13.25 -1.86
N ASP A 129 8.31 -14.01 -2.91
CA ASP A 129 9.23 -14.42 -3.96
C ASP A 129 8.78 -13.92 -5.34
N PHE A 130 9.57 -14.25 -6.37
CA PHE A 130 9.24 -13.86 -7.75
C PHE A 130 8.10 -14.71 -8.34
N ASP A 131 7.83 -15.90 -7.84
CA ASP A 131 6.71 -16.72 -8.29
C ASP A 131 5.40 -16.10 -7.82
N LEU A 132 5.35 -15.60 -6.59
CA LEU A 132 4.24 -14.79 -6.10
C LEU A 132 4.04 -13.53 -6.94
N TYR A 133 5.13 -12.83 -7.31
CA TYR A 133 5.05 -11.66 -8.19
C TYR A 133 4.34 -12.00 -9.51
N VAL A 134 4.77 -13.08 -10.18
CA VAL A 134 4.16 -13.52 -11.45
C VAL A 134 2.70 -13.90 -11.26
N ALA A 135 2.37 -14.66 -10.22
CA ALA A 135 1.00 -15.08 -9.93
C ALA A 135 0.07 -13.90 -9.64
N VAL A 136 0.55 -12.88 -8.92
CA VAL A 136 -0.22 -11.66 -8.66
C VAL A 136 -0.37 -10.84 -9.93
N LYS A 137 0.69 -10.67 -10.74
CA LYS A 137 0.69 -9.93 -12.00
C LYS A 137 -0.35 -10.46 -12.98
N GLN A 138 -0.46 -11.79 -13.11
CA GLN A 138 -1.44 -12.44 -13.97
C GLN A 138 -2.91 -12.18 -13.56
N LYS A 139 -3.13 -11.88 -12.29
CA LYS A 139 -4.46 -11.68 -11.72
C LYS A 139 -4.73 -10.21 -11.35
N PHE A 140 -3.78 -9.32 -11.63
CA PHE A 140 -3.91 -7.91 -11.28
C PHE A 140 -4.99 -7.27 -12.17
N GLU A 141 -6.05 -6.78 -11.53
CA GLU A 141 -7.10 -6.02 -12.20
C GLU A 141 -6.63 -4.58 -12.40
N GLU A 142 -6.87 -4.02 -13.58
CA GLU A 142 -6.53 -2.62 -13.85
C GLU A 142 -7.21 -1.69 -12.85
N ILE A 143 -6.44 -0.77 -12.31
CA ILE A 143 -6.97 0.26 -11.39
C ILE A 143 -7.59 1.37 -12.25
N VAL A 144 -8.91 1.38 -12.32
CA VAL A 144 -9.69 2.37 -13.10
C VAL A 144 -10.04 3.63 -12.30
N LEU A 145 -9.84 3.63 -10.99
CA LEU A 145 -10.02 4.82 -10.15
C LEU A 145 -8.90 5.84 -10.41
N PRO A 146 -9.14 7.14 -10.16
CA PRO A 146 -8.09 8.16 -10.24
C PRO A 146 -6.87 7.75 -9.40
N LYS A 147 -5.71 7.73 -10.04
CA LYS A 147 -4.45 7.30 -9.43
C LYS A 147 -3.28 8.09 -9.99
N ALA A 148 -2.21 8.21 -9.21
CA ALA A 148 -0.90 8.56 -9.73
C ALA A 148 -0.07 7.28 -9.91
N VAL A 149 0.59 7.14 -11.05
CA VAL A 149 1.51 6.03 -11.33
C VAL A 149 2.92 6.52 -11.07
N ILE A 150 3.62 5.86 -10.15
CA ILE A 150 4.98 6.20 -9.76
C ILE A 150 5.92 5.10 -10.24
N ASP A 151 6.79 5.46 -11.19
CA ASP A 151 7.84 4.56 -11.68
C ASP A 151 9.01 4.53 -10.69
N THR A 152 9.11 3.46 -9.93
CA THR A 152 10.13 3.30 -8.91
C THR A 152 11.43 2.68 -9.43
N ASP A 153 11.61 2.55 -10.73
CA ASP A 153 12.93 2.36 -11.34
C ASP A 153 13.75 3.67 -11.29
N GLN A 154 13.07 4.82 -11.10
CA GLN A 154 13.69 6.11 -10.86
C GLN A 154 14.28 6.22 -9.45
N PRO A 155 15.18 7.18 -9.19
CA PRO A 155 15.67 7.51 -7.85
C PRO A 155 14.53 7.79 -6.87
N LEU A 156 14.75 7.47 -5.59
CA LEU A 156 13.70 7.63 -4.56
C LEU A 156 13.25 9.09 -4.43
N GLU A 157 14.18 10.03 -4.55
CA GLU A 157 13.91 11.46 -4.47
C GLU A 157 12.92 11.91 -5.55
N ASP A 158 13.11 11.44 -6.79
CA ASP A 158 12.23 11.75 -7.92
C ASP A 158 10.85 11.12 -7.72
N CYS A 159 10.79 9.90 -7.20
CA CYS A 159 9.52 9.22 -6.85
C CYS A 159 8.76 9.98 -5.75
N VAL A 160 9.48 10.48 -4.74
CA VAL A 160 8.89 11.28 -3.65
C VAL A 160 8.36 12.60 -4.20
N GLU A 161 9.13 13.33 -5.01
CA GLU A 161 8.69 14.58 -5.62
C GLU A 161 7.44 14.38 -6.47
N GLN A 162 7.44 13.38 -7.36
CA GLN A 162 6.28 13.05 -8.19
C GLN A 162 5.03 12.71 -7.35
N ALA A 163 5.20 11.90 -6.31
CA ALA A 163 4.10 11.53 -5.43
C ALA A 163 3.59 12.74 -4.64
N MET A 164 4.46 13.59 -4.13
CA MET A 164 4.10 14.82 -3.41
C MET A 164 3.26 15.76 -4.28
N ASN A 165 3.67 15.97 -5.53
CA ASN A 165 2.93 16.78 -6.50
C ASN A 165 1.52 16.22 -6.70
N SER A 166 1.38 14.91 -6.88
CA SER A 166 0.07 14.25 -7.05
C SER A 166 -0.82 14.30 -5.81
N LEU A 167 -0.23 14.36 -4.61
CA LEU A 167 -0.98 14.48 -3.35
C LEU A 167 -1.45 15.92 -3.07
N GLY A 168 -0.78 16.93 -3.64
CA GLY A 168 -1.13 18.34 -3.55
C GLY A 168 -2.19 18.79 -4.55
N GLU A 169 -2.44 18.05 -5.63
CA GLU A 169 -3.50 18.35 -6.58
C GLU A 169 -4.88 18.17 -5.93
N GLU A 170 -5.79 19.13 -6.14
CA GLU A 170 -7.13 19.07 -5.55
C GLU A 170 -7.86 17.78 -5.98
N ALA A 171 -8.59 17.19 -5.01
CA ALA A 171 -9.45 16.02 -5.27
C ALA A 171 -10.56 16.43 -6.24
N VAL A 172 -10.57 15.83 -7.42
CA VAL A 172 -11.68 15.95 -8.37
C VAL A 172 -12.91 15.22 -7.82
#